data_09c1ab82aee2c7c8e6c2cadcb58255f1
#
_entry.id   09c1ab82aee2c7c8e6c2cadcb58255f1
#
_cell.length_a   1.000
_cell.length_b   1.000
_cell.length_c   1.000
_cell.angle_alpha   90.00
_cell.angle_beta   90.00
_cell.angle_gamma   90.00
#
_symmetry.space_group_name_H-M   'P 1'
#
loop_
_entity.id
_entity.type
_entity.pdbx_description
1 polymer ?
#
loop_
_entity_poly.entity_id
_entity_poly.type
_entity_poly.pdbx_seq_one_letter_code
_entity_poly.pdbx_strand_id
1 'polypeptide(L)'
;AGHRIVSLPQSIHFASATACSNAMALIRSRPNVVVCARDAESAKLLHDAGIANAMLLPDMAHALWGAWLVSPATTDAALVMRRRDVERARDASVADGARDWADAWGRVDRALFRVARKLHVLDARSGNWLPASAVWRRVRDHLVARGVALLSPHATVSTDRLHVMLLALLLDRRVEVHDNSYGKLGRYIDSWLAADENLSLARAAPSPRPLARRTGRA
;
A
#
# COMPACT_ATOMS: atom_id res chain seq x y z
N ALA A 1 -14.51 -32.00 -1.76
CA ALA A 1 -13.30 -31.40 -1.20
C ALA A 1 -13.37 -29.90 -1.44
N GLY A 2 -13.38 -29.10 -0.37
CA GLY A 2 -13.45 -27.63 -0.49
C GLY A 2 -12.11 -27.05 -0.97
N HIS A 3 -12.15 -25.98 -1.75
CA HIS A 3 -10.95 -25.26 -2.14
C HIS A 3 -10.31 -24.57 -0.92
N ARG A 4 -8.99 -24.58 -0.85
CA ARG A 4 -8.25 -23.74 0.09
C ARG A 4 -8.22 -22.30 -0.42
N ILE A 5 -8.58 -21.35 0.43
CA ILE A 5 -8.59 -19.91 0.13
C ILE A 5 -7.44 -19.28 0.91
N VAL A 6 -6.59 -18.52 0.23
CA VAL A 6 -5.50 -17.76 0.86
C VAL A 6 -5.72 -16.27 0.59
N SER A 7 -5.93 -15.51 1.67
CA SER A 7 -5.89 -14.05 1.58
C SER A 7 -4.44 -13.60 1.57
N LEU A 8 -4.05 -12.86 0.54
CA LEU A 8 -2.69 -12.30 0.46
C LEU A 8 -2.43 -11.28 1.60
N PRO A 9 -1.15 -11.01 1.93
CA PRO A 9 -0.78 -10.14 3.04
C PRO A 9 -1.41 -8.76 2.95
N GLN A 10 -2.14 -8.37 3.99
CA GLN A 10 -2.81 -7.08 4.08
C GLN A 10 -2.84 -6.55 5.52
N SER A 11 -2.90 -5.23 5.67
CA SER A 11 -3.20 -4.61 6.97
C SER A 11 -4.70 -4.70 7.25
N ILE A 12 -5.05 -5.05 8.47
CA ILE A 12 -6.44 -5.27 8.90
C ILE A 12 -6.87 -4.10 9.78
N HIS A 13 -7.94 -3.44 9.36
CA HIS A 13 -8.54 -2.35 10.11
C HIS A 13 -10.05 -2.39 9.94
N PHE A 14 -10.79 -2.14 11.01
CA PHE A 14 -12.24 -2.10 11.02
C PHE A 14 -12.76 -0.75 11.52
N ALA A 15 -13.80 -0.26 10.87
CA ALA A 15 -14.45 0.99 11.26
C ALA A 15 -15.21 0.91 12.60
N SER A 16 -15.54 -0.33 13.05
CA SER A 16 -16.23 -0.56 14.33
C SER A 16 -15.90 -1.92 14.93
N ALA A 17 -16.08 -2.05 16.26
CA ALA A 17 -15.94 -3.32 16.96
C ALA A 17 -16.91 -4.39 16.44
N THR A 18 -18.13 -4.02 16.07
CA THR A 18 -19.12 -4.91 15.51
C THR A 18 -18.67 -5.47 14.15
N ALA A 19 -18.13 -4.63 13.27
CA ALA A 19 -17.61 -5.07 11.98
C ALA A 19 -16.44 -6.05 12.16
N CYS A 20 -15.54 -5.76 13.12
CA CYS A 20 -14.43 -6.64 13.48
C CYS A 20 -14.96 -8.00 13.97
N SER A 21 -15.86 -8.01 14.94
CA SER A 21 -16.42 -9.22 15.52
C SER A 21 -17.11 -10.12 14.49
N ASN A 22 -17.92 -9.52 13.60
CA ASN A 22 -18.60 -10.24 12.52
C ASN A 22 -17.61 -10.85 11.52
N ALA A 23 -16.58 -10.11 11.12
CA ALA A 23 -15.55 -10.60 10.20
C ALA A 23 -14.77 -11.75 10.82
N MET A 24 -14.37 -11.64 12.09
CA MET A 24 -13.63 -12.70 12.80
C MET A 24 -14.48 -13.96 12.99
N ALA A 25 -15.77 -13.81 13.30
CA ALA A 25 -16.70 -14.95 13.38
C ALA A 25 -16.83 -15.67 12.03
N LEU A 26 -16.94 -14.91 10.93
CA LEU A 26 -17.01 -15.48 9.59
C LEU A 26 -15.71 -16.23 9.23
N ILE A 27 -14.54 -15.67 9.50
CA ILE A 27 -13.25 -16.31 9.21
C ILE A 27 -13.12 -17.60 10.03
N ARG A 28 -13.41 -17.56 11.32
CA ARG A 28 -13.37 -18.75 12.19
C ARG A 28 -14.27 -19.88 11.71
N SER A 29 -15.43 -19.56 11.13
CA SER A 29 -16.35 -20.57 10.58
C SER A 29 -15.83 -21.22 9.28
N ARG A 30 -14.66 -20.79 8.75
CA ARG A 30 -14.11 -21.24 7.47
C ARG A 30 -12.69 -21.81 7.64
N PRO A 31 -12.54 -23.06 8.07
CA PRO A 31 -11.22 -23.66 8.35
C PRO A 31 -10.34 -23.81 7.09
N ASN A 32 -10.93 -23.72 5.92
CA ASN A 32 -10.21 -23.72 4.64
C ASN A 32 -9.64 -22.36 4.23
N VAL A 33 -9.86 -21.30 5.03
CA VAL A 33 -9.35 -19.94 4.77
C VAL A 33 -8.07 -19.72 5.56
N VAL A 34 -7.01 -19.28 4.89
CA VAL A 34 -5.77 -18.78 5.49
C VAL A 34 -5.76 -17.26 5.32
N VAL A 35 -5.51 -16.53 6.39
CA VAL A 35 -5.44 -15.06 6.35
C VAL A 35 -4.01 -14.62 6.62
N CYS A 36 -3.41 -13.91 5.65
CA CYS A 36 -2.08 -13.36 5.82
C CYS A 36 -2.18 -11.87 6.21
N ALA A 37 -1.63 -11.53 7.37
CA ALA A 37 -1.41 -10.17 7.81
C ALA A 37 -0.02 -9.70 7.33
N ARG A 38 0.14 -8.42 7.02
CA ARG A 38 1.43 -7.85 6.61
C ARG A 38 2.07 -6.95 7.66
N ASP A 39 1.48 -6.81 8.83
CA ASP A 39 2.04 -6.10 9.99
C ASP A 39 1.70 -6.83 11.28
N ALA A 40 2.53 -6.64 12.30
CA ALA A 40 2.44 -7.36 13.57
C ALA A 40 1.12 -7.08 14.31
N GLU A 41 0.57 -5.85 14.22
CA GLU A 41 -0.69 -5.50 14.89
C GLU A 41 -1.88 -6.24 14.26
N SER A 42 -1.91 -6.31 12.92
CA SER A 42 -2.91 -7.08 12.20
C SER A 42 -2.82 -8.59 12.51
N ALA A 43 -1.59 -9.11 12.61
CA ALA A 43 -1.38 -10.52 13.01
C ALA A 43 -1.84 -10.78 14.43
N LYS A 44 -1.53 -9.87 15.36
CA LYS A 44 -2.01 -9.93 16.73
C LYS A 44 -3.53 -9.93 16.82
N LEU A 45 -4.20 -9.04 16.06
CA LEU A 45 -5.66 -8.99 16.00
C LEU A 45 -6.29 -10.33 15.59
N LEU A 46 -5.72 -10.98 14.57
CA LEU A 46 -6.17 -12.30 14.11
C LEU A 46 -5.96 -13.37 15.18
N HIS A 47 -4.79 -13.37 15.81
CA HIS A 47 -4.44 -14.31 16.87
C HIS A 47 -5.38 -14.15 18.08
N ASP A 48 -5.57 -12.93 18.57
CA ASP A 48 -6.44 -12.62 19.71
C ASP A 48 -7.91 -13.00 19.42
N ALA A 49 -8.30 -12.93 18.15
CA ALA A 49 -9.61 -13.40 17.70
C ALA A 49 -9.71 -14.93 17.53
N GLY A 50 -8.66 -15.70 17.83
CA GLY A 50 -8.64 -17.16 17.72
C GLY A 50 -8.64 -17.67 16.27
N ILE A 51 -8.06 -16.94 15.31
CA ILE A 51 -7.91 -17.40 13.93
C ILE A 51 -6.68 -18.29 13.83
N ALA A 52 -6.87 -19.60 13.85
CA ALA A 52 -5.78 -20.58 13.84
C ALA A 52 -4.92 -20.56 12.57
N ASN A 53 -5.52 -20.21 11.42
CA ASN A 53 -4.84 -20.16 10.13
C ASN A 53 -4.42 -18.74 9.77
N ALA A 54 -3.94 -17.95 10.76
CA ALA A 54 -3.35 -16.63 10.54
C ALA A 54 -1.83 -16.74 10.33
N MET A 55 -1.30 -15.95 9.40
CA MET A 55 0.13 -15.89 9.11
C MET A 55 0.58 -14.43 9.03
N LEU A 56 1.77 -14.13 9.54
CA LEU A 56 2.44 -12.85 9.33
C LEU A 56 3.43 -13.00 8.17
N LEU A 57 3.20 -12.29 7.08
CA LEU A 57 4.04 -12.30 5.88
C LEU A 57 4.20 -10.88 5.35
N PRO A 58 5.36 -10.53 4.74
CA PRO A 58 5.53 -9.23 4.11
C PRO A 58 4.56 -9.06 2.94
N ASP A 59 4.39 -7.82 2.49
CA ASP A 59 3.64 -7.53 1.25
C ASP A 59 4.25 -8.31 0.07
N MET A 60 3.41 -8.77 -0.84
CA MET A 60 3.87 -9.57 -1.99
C MET A 60 4.89 -8.84 -2.87
N ALA A 61 4.98 -7.52 -2.79
CA ALA A 61 6.03 -6.75 -3.47
C ALA A 61 7.44 -7.12 -3.01
N HIS A 62 7.63 -7.65 -1.79
CA HIS A 62 8.93 -8.16 -1.33
C HIS A 62 9.47 -9.31 -2.18
N ALA A 63 8.61 -10.10 -2.83
CA ALA A 63 9.04 -11.14 -3.74
C ALA A 63 9.76 -10.61 -5.00
N LEU A 64 9.70 -9.29 -5.23
CA LEU A 64 10.37 -8.61 -6.35
C LEU A 64 11.75 -8.06 -5.97
N TRP A 65 12.21 -8.24 -4.72
CA TRP A 65 13.53 -7.77 -4.29
C TRP A 65 14.62 -8.46 -5.11
N GLY A 66 15.50 -7.66 -5.72
CA GLY A 66 16.54 -8.17 -6.62
C GLY A 66 16.06 -8.63 -8.00
N ALA A 67 14.75 -8.53 -8.30
CA ALA A 67 14.21 -8.95 -9.60
C ALA A 67 14.42 -7.91 -10.71
N TRP A 68 14.79 -6.68 -10.35
CA TRP A 68 14.96 -5.61 -11.33
C TRP A 68 16.40 -5.11 -11.38
N LEU A 69 16.84 -4.78 -12.60
CA LEU A 69 18.07 -4.04 -12.82
C LEU A 69 17.83 -2.60 -12.43
N VAL A 70 18.59 -2.13 -11.43
CA VAL A 70 18.50 -0.75 -10.94
C VAL A 70 19.37 0.14 -11.83
N SER A 71 18.77 1.17 -12.41
CA SER A 71 19.50 2.22 -13.11
C SER A 71 19.78 3.39 -12.17
N PRO A 72 20.94 4.05 -12.28
CA PRO A 72 21.22 5.26 -11.50
C PRO A 72 20.13 6.32 -11.68
N ALA A 73 19.87 7.10 -10.63
CA ALA A 73 18.99 8.25 -10.74
C ALA A 73 19.60 9.31 -11.67
N THR A 74 18.76 10.01 -12.41
CA THR A 74 19.19 11.06 -13.37
C THR A 74 18.89 12.47 -12.84
N THR A 75 18.22 12.58 -11.71
CA THR A 75 17.92 13.86 -11.05
C THR A 75 17.95 13.74 -9.52
N ASP A 76 18.46 14.78 -8.87
CA ASP A 76 18.43 14.91 -7.40
C ASP A 76 17.08 15.47 -6.90
N ALA A 77 16.22 15.96 -7.81
CA ALA A 77 14.90 16.45 -7.43
C ALA A 77 14.07 15.31 -6.79
N ALA A 78 13.51 15.58 -5.62
CA ALA A 78 12.65 14.62 -4.95
C ALA A 78 11.30 14.48 -5.68
N LEU A 79 10.85 13.25 -5.89
CA LEU A 79 9.49 12.97 -6.32
C LEU A 79 8.57 12.93 -5.09
N VAL A 80 7.56 13.79 -5.07
CA VAL A 80 6.56 13.80 -4.00
C VAL A 80 5.29 13.09 -4.45
N MET A 81 4.97 11.96 -3.79
CA MET A 81 3.78 11.16 -4.05
C MET A 81 2.89 11.15 -2.82
N ARG A 82 1.69 11.74 -2.90
CA ARG A 82 0.75 11.88 -1.78
C ARG A 82 -0.64 11.36 -2.13
N ARG A 83 -1.28 10.80 -1.13
CA ARG A 83 -2.69 10.38 -1.22
C ARG A 83 -3.62 11.58 -1.29
N ARG A 84 -4.70 11.41 -2.09
CA ARG A 84 -5.80 12.38 -2.15
C ARG A 84 -7.11 11.81 -1.60
N ASP A 85 -7.07 10.57 -1.11
CA ASP A 85 -8.24 9.86 -0.57
C ASP A 85 -8.41 10.07 0.95
N VAL A 86 -9.45 9.44 1.51
CA VAL A 86 -9.83 9.56 2.94
C VAL A 86 -8.77 9.06 3.94
N GLU A 87 -7.79 8.29 3.48
CA GLU A 87 -6.69 7.80 4.34
C GLU A 87 -5.53 8.80 4.45
N ARG A 88 -5.65 9.98 3.87
CA ARG A 88 -4.65 11.05 3.98
C ARG A 88 -4.46 11.47 5.44
N ALA A 89 -3.22 11.70 5.86
CA ALA A 89 -2.92 12.30 7.16
C ALA A 89 -3.59 13.68 7.28
N ARG A 90 -4.24 13.95 8.40
CA ARG A 90 -5.02 15.20 8.62
C ARG A 90 -4.16 16.46 8.57
N ASP A 91 -2.89 16.34 8.97
CA ASP A 91 -1.94 17.45 9.08
C ASP A 91 -0.97 17.58 7.90
N ALA A 92 -1.12 16.74 6.86
CA ALA A 92 -0.25 16.82 5.69
C ALA A 92 -0.61 18.04 4.86
N SER A 93 0.21 19.10 4.93
CA SER A 93 0.19 20.16 3.91
C SER A 93 0.39 19.51 2.53
N VAL A 94 -0.41 19.92 1.56
CA VAL A 94 -0.18 19.49 0.17
C VAL A 94 1.10 20.17 -0.27
N ALA A 95 2.20 19.44 -0.37
CA ALA A 95 3.39 19.97 -0.99
C ALA A 95 3.03 20.36 -2.42
N ASP A 96 3.38 21.59 -2.81
CA ASP A 96 3.19 22.04 -4.20
C ASP A 96 3.86 21.03 -5.15
N GLY A 97 3.13 20.61 -6.18
CA GLY A 97 3.60 19.62 -7.14
C GLY A 97 3.44 18.14 -6.71
N ALA A 98 2.82 17.84 -5.56
CA ALA A 98 2.55 16.47 -5.17
C ALA A 98 1.65 15.74 -6.17
N ARG A 99 2.05 14.51 -6.55
CA ARG A 99 1.34 13.62 -7.47
C ARG A 99 0.67 12.49 -6.71
N ASP A 100 -0.35 11.90 -7.31
CA ASP A 100 -0.93 10.62 -6.89
C ASP A 100 -0.85 9.61 -8.04
N TRP A 101 -1.07 8.32 -7.77
CA TRP A 101 -1.15 7.28 -8.81
C TRP A 101 -2.14 7.63 -9.93
N ALA A 102 -3.25 8.30 -9.58
CA ALA A 102 -4.22 8.76 -10.56
C ALA A 102 -3.65 9.74 -11.59
N ASP A 103 -2.60 10.49 -11.23
CA ASP A 103 -1.91 11.43 -12.11
C ASP A 103 -0.87 10.72 -12.98
N ALA A 104 -0.33 9.58 -12.52
CA ALA A 104 0.62 8.77 -13.27
C ALA A 104 -0.03 8.04 -14.45
N TRP A 105 -1.35 7.83 -14.42
CA TRP A 105 -2.08 7.10 -15.44
C TRP A 105 -2.76 8.06 -16.43
N GLY A 106 -2.38 7.94 -17.69
CA GLY A 106 -3.03 8.63 -18.80
C GLY A 106 -4.44 8.08 -19.10
N ARG A 107 -5.11 8.72 -20.07
CA ARG A 107 -6.43 8.26 -20.55
C ARG A 107 -6.36 6.84 -21.12
N VAL A 108 -5.29 6.53 -21.84
CA VAL A 108 -5.05 5.21 -22.45
C VAL A 108 -4.87 4.15 -21.36
N ASP A 109 -4.05 4.41 -20.34
CA ASP A 109 -3.79 3.47 -19.23
C ASP A 109 -5.09 3.10 -18.51
N ARG A 110 -5.92 4.12 -18.22
CA ARG A 110 -7.25 3.92 -17.61
C ARG A 110 -8.21 3.16 -18.51
N ALA A 111 -8.14 3.37 -19.82
CA ALA A 111 -8.96 2.62 -20.77
C ALA A 111 -8.52 1.15 -20.84
N LEU A 112 -7.23 0.89 -20.97
CA LEU A 112 -6.65 -0.45 -20.98
C LEU A 112 -7.02 -1.23 -19.71
N PHE A 113 -6.88 -0.61 -18.53
CA PHE A 113 -7.26 -1.22 -17.27
C PHE A 113 -8.75 -1.59 -17.22
N ARG A 114 -9.63 -0.68 -17.66
CA ARG A 114 -11.08 -0.93 -17.70
C ARG A 114 -11.45 -2.07 -18.65
N VAL A 115 -10.83 -2.10 -19.83
CA VAL A 115 -11.06 -3.16 -20.82
C VAL A 115 -10.59 -4.51 -20.28
N ALA A 116 -9.37 -4.59 -19.74
CA ALA A 116 -8.84 -5.82 -19.17
C ALA A 116 -9.71 -6.34 -18.01
N ARG A 117 -10.20 -5.45 -17.13
CA ARG A 117 -11.10 -5.81 -16.03
C ARG A 117 -12.45 -6.34 -16.56
N LYS A 118 -13.04 -5.67 -17.57
CA LYS A 118 -14.30 -6.14 -18.17
C LYS A 118 -14.12 -7.50 -18.83
N LEU A 119 -13.03 -7.69 -19.57
CA LEU A 119 -12.70 -8.95 -20.21
C LEU A 119 -12.57 -10.08 -19.18
N HIS A 120 -11.93 -9.81 -18.05
CA HIS A 120 -11.78 -10.79 -16.97
C HIS A 120 -13.12 -11.19 -16.34
N VAL A 121 -14.03 -10.23 -16.14
CA VAL A 121 -15.40 -10.51 -15.66
C VAL A 121 -16.20 -11.32 -16.67
N LEU A 122 -16.08 -11.02 -17.98
CA LEU A 122 -16.74 -11.77 -19.04
C LEU A 122 -16.21 -13.20 -19.13
N ASP A 123 -14.89 -13.38 -19.06
CA ASP A 123 -14.24 -14.68 -19.08
C ASP A 123 -14.72 -15.58 -17.92
N ALA A 124 -14.76 -15.04 -16.72
CA ALA A 124 -15.27 -15.76 -15.55
C ALA A 124 -16.75 -16.20 -15.70
N ARG A 125 -17.55 -15.44 -16.46
CA ARG A 125 -18.96 -15.76 -16.72
C ARG A 125 -19.14 -16.73 -17.88
N SER A 126 -18.20 -16.78 -18.82
CA SER A 126 -18.26 -17.64 -20.01
C SER A 126 -17.57 -18.99 -19.82
N GLY A 127 -17.08 -19.32 -18.62
CA GLY A 127 -16.39 -20.57 -18.33
C GLY A 127 -14.89 -20.55 -18.66
N ASN A 128 -14.25 -19.38 -18.63
CA ASN A 128 -12.81 -19.16 -18.84
C ASN A 128 -12.33 -19.51 -20.28
N TRP A 129 -13.10 -19.13 -21.25
CA TRP A 129 -12.79 -19.38 -22.68
C TRP A 129 -11.99 -18.27 -23.34
N LEU A 130 -11.97 -17.08 -22.75
CA LEU A 130 -11.28 -15.91 -23.28
C LEU A 130 -9.83 -15.84 -22.78
N PRO A 131 -8.89 -15.23 -23.52
CA PRO A 131 -7.51 -15.06 -23.07
C PRO A 131 -7.36 -13.93 -22.05
N ALA A 132 -8.31 -13.76 -21.14
CA ALA A 132 -8.39 -12.64 -20.21
C ALA A 132 -7.15 -12.53 -19.32
N SER A 133 -6.61 -13.67 -18.86
CA SER A 133 -5.39 -13.70 -18.04
C SER A 133 -4.16 -13.22 -18.81
N ALA A 134 -4.05 -13.51 -20.12
CA ALA A 134 -2.94 -13.04 -20.95
C ALA A 134 -3.03 -11.52 -21.18
N VAL A 135 -4.23 -11.01 -21.46
CA VAL A 135 -4.49 -9.57 -21.59
C VAL A 135 -4.20 -8.85 -20.27
N TRP A 136 -4.67 -9.41 -19.16
CA TRP A 136 -4.43 -8.84 -17.82
C TRP A 136 -2.93 -8.75 -17.52
N ARG A 137 -2.14 -9.79 -17.79
CA ARG A 137 -0.69 -9.77 -17.59
C ARG A 137 -0.02 -8.63 -18.37
N ARG A 138 -0.35 -8.47 -19.67
CA ARG A 138 0.21 -7.37 -20.48
C ARG A 138 -0.14 -5.98 -19.94
N VAL A 139 -1.39 -5.79 -19.55
CA VAL A 139 -1.83 -4.50 -18.98
C VAL A 139 -1.14 -4.25 -17.64
N ARG A 140 -1.05 -5.26 -16.76
CA ARG A 140 -0.30 -5.18 -15.50
C ARG A 140 1.14 -4.77 -15.73
N ASP A 141 1.83 -5.46 -16.64
CA ASP A 141 3.25 -5.22 -16.92
C ASP A 141 3.47 -3.82 -17.49
N HIS A 142 2.57 -3.35 -18.36
CA HIS A 142 2.57 -1.98 -18.84
C HIS A 142 2.39 -0.96 -17.71
N LEU A 143 1.44 -1.16 -16.79
CA LEU A 143 1.19 -0.26 -15.67
C LEU A 143 2.36 -0.26 -14.67
N VAL A 144 2.97 -1.41 -14.42
CA VAL A 144 4.18 -1.53 -13.60
C VAL A 144 5.35 -0.76 -14.24
N ALA A 145 5.57 -0.95 -15.55
CA ALA A 145 6.61 -0.20 -16.28
C ALA A 145 6.40 1.31 -16.22
N ARG A 146 5.14 1.78 -16.26
CA ARG A 146 4.80 3.21 -16.05
C ARG A 146 5.19 3.70 -14.66
N GLY A 147 4.91 2.89 -13.62
CA GLY A 147 5.33 3.20 -12.26
C GLY A 147 6.85 3.27 -12.11
N VAL A 148 7.56 2.29 -12.67
CA VAL A 148 9.03 2.28 -12.70
C VAL A 148 9.57 3.50 -13.41
N ALA A 149 9.06 3.83 -14.61
CA ALA A 149 9.49 5.00 -15.38
C ALA A 149 9.23 6.34 -14.65
N LEU A 150 8.20 6.40 -13.82
CA LEU A 150 7.91 7.58 -13.00
C LEU A 150 8.93 7.77 -11.87
N LEU A 151 9.29 6.68 -11.18
CA LEU A 151 10.14 6.73 -9.99
C LEU A 151 11.64 6.69 -10.31
N SER A 152 12.04 5.93 -11.33
CA SER A 152 13.46 5.66 -11.66
C SER A 152 14.34 6.91 -11.81
N PRO A 153 13.88 8.03 -12.40
CA PRO A 153 14.74 9.21 -12.57
C PRO A 153 15.14 9.86 -11.25
N HIS A 154 14.37 9.69 -10.19
CA HIS A 154 14.53 10.45 -8.95
C HIS A 154 15.42 9.72 -7.95
N ALA A 155 16.38 10.42 -7.35
CA ALA A 155 17.22 9.88 -6.29
C ALA A 155 16.48 9.71 -4.96
N THR A 156 15.46 10.56 -4.74
CA THR A 156 14.66 10.57 -3.51
C THR A 156 13.16 10.56 -3.84
N VAL A 157 12.39 9.77 -3.08
CA VAL A 157 10.93 9.69 -3.18
C VAL A 157 10.31 9.97 -1.82
N SER A 158 9.45 10.99 -1.73
CA SER A 158 8.73 11.34 -0.50
C SER A 158 7.27 10.89 -0.64
N THR A 159 6.78 10.01 0.26
CA THR A 159 5.48 9.38 0.07
C THR A 159 4.76 9.01 1.37
N ASP A 160 3.41 8.93 1.29
CA ASP A 160 2.51 8.37 2.28
C ASP A 160 1.81 7.08 1.79
N ARG A 161 2.34 6.49 0.68
CA ARG A 161 1.79 5.28 0.07
C ARG A 161 2.75 4.09 0.17
N LEU A 162 2.27 2.98 0.75
CA LEU A 162 3.06 1.75 0.93
C LEU A 162 3.68 1.26 -0.38
N HIS A 163 2.88 1.11 -1.44
CA HIS A 163 3.40 0.54 -2.70
C HIS A 163 4.32 1.51 -3.46
N VAL A 164 4.22 2.83 -3.23
CA VAL A 164 5.22 3.78 -3.73
C VAL A 164 6.52 3.61 -2.97
N MET A 165 6.47 3.51 -1.64
CA MET A 165 7.62 3.23 -0.79
C MET A 165 8.32 1.95 -1.23
N LEU A 166 7.59 0.83 -1.32
CA LEU A 166 8.16 -0.45 -1.73
C LEU A 166 8.77 -0.40 -3.13
N LEU A 167 8.08 0.20 -4.10
CA LEU A 167 8.62 0.33 -5.46
C LEU A 167 9.87 1.19 -5.50
N ALA A 168 9.93 2.27 -4.73
CA ALA A 168 11.11 3.14 -4.64
C ALA A 168 12.32 2.38 -4.04
N LEU A 169 12.11 1.62 -2.96
CA LEU A 169 13.14 0.78 -2.36
C LEU A 169 13.61 -0.33 -3.31
N LEU A 170 12.70 -0.98 -4.04
CA LEU A 170 13.02 -1.96 -5.08
C LEU A 170 13.87 -1.36 -6.22
N LEU A 171 13.79 -0.05 -6.42
CA LEU A 171 14.60 0.70 -7.38
C LEU A 171 15.84 1.34 -6.75
N ASP A 172 16.17 0.98 -5.50
CA ASP A 172 17.31 1.52 -4.75
C ASP A 172 17.27 3.05 -4.64
N ARG A 173 16.09 3.60 -4.29
CA ARG A 173 15.88 5.04 -4.07
C ARG A 173 15.78 5.34 -2.59
N ARG A 174 16.29 6.50 -2.18
CA ARG A 174 16.04 7.02 -0.83
C ARG A 174 14.57 7.36 -0.68
N VAL A 175 13.97 6.94 0.44
CA VAL A 175 12.55 7.11 0.67
C VAL A 175 12.30 7.86 1.97
N GLU A 176 11.60 8.98 1.86
CA GLU A 176 11.06 9.71 3.00
C GLU A 176 9.57 9.36 3.15
N VAL A 177 9.24 8.68 4.23
CA VAL A 177 7.88 8.19 4.48
C VAL A 177 7.14 9.14 5.41
N HIS A 178 5.95 9.55 5.02
CA HIS A 178 4.98 10.24 5.86
C HIS A 178 3.88 9.27 6.24
N ASP A 179 3.72 9.00 7.53
CA ASP A 179 2.73 8.01 7.95
C ASP A 179 1.31 8.55 7.74
N ASN A 180 0.38 7.64 7.55
CA ASN A 180 -1.02 7.96 7.40
C ASN A 180 -1.70 8.11 8.77
N SER A 181 -2.98 8.54 8.78
CA SER A 181 -3.77 8.77 10.00
C SER A 181 -3.91 7.54 10.92
N TYR A 182 -3.56 6.36 10.45
CA TYR A 182 -3.71 5.09 11.16
C TYR A 182 -2.37 4.41 11.48
N GLY A 183 -1.22 5.02 11.20
CA GLY A 183 0.10 4.46 11.48
C GLY A 183 0.44 3.19 10.68
N LYS A 184 -0.19 2.97 9.49
CA LYS A 184 -0.01 1.74 8.72
C LYS A 184 1.39 1.56 8.16
N LEU A 185 2.03 2.67 7.73
CA LEU A 185 3.37 2.61 7.17
C LEU A 185 4.40 2.39 8.27
N GLY A 186 4.29 3.10 9.38
CA GLY A 186 5.17 2.89 10.54
C GLY A 186 5.17 1.44 10.99
N ARG A 187 3.99 0.83 11.20
CA ARG A 187 3.88 -0.58 11.57
C ARG A 187 4.50 -1.55 10.56
N TYR A 188 4.35 -1.24 9.28
CA TYR A 188 4.95 -2.06 8.23
C TYR A 188 6.48 -1.94 8.25
N ILE A 189 7.00 -0.72 8.39
CA ILE A 189 8.43 -0.44 8.50
C ILE A 189 9.02 -1.18 9.70
N ASP A 190 8.40 -1.04 10.86
CA ASP A 190 8.84 -1.71 12.09
C ASP A 190 8.87 -3.24 11.95
N SER A 191 7.93 -3.80 11.18
CA SER A 191 7.84 -5.25 11.00
C SER A 191 8.86 -5.80 10.01
N TRP A 192 9.26 -5.05 8.97
CA TRP A 192 9.97 -5.61 7.82
C TRP A 192 11.16 -4.80 7.30
N LEU A 193 11.24 -3.50 7.63
CA LEU A 193 12.17 -2.57 7.00
C LEU A 193 12.94 -1.71 8.01
N ALA A 194 12.91 -2.07 9.30
CA ALA A 194 13.53 -1.27 10.37
C ALA A 194 15.05 -1.05 10.18
N ALA A 195 15.72 -1.93 9.45
CA ALA A 195 17.16 -1.85 9.18
C ALA A 195 17.49 -1.31 7.77
N ASP A 196 16.50 -0.85 7.00
CA ASP A 196 16.76 -0.35 5.65
C ASP A 196 17.31 1.07 5.68
N GLU A 197 18.57 1.22 5.24
CA GLU A 197 19.30 2.49 5.29
C GLU A 197 18.77 3.54 4.29
N ASN A 198 18.05 3.10 3.26
CA ASN A 198 17.44 4.00 2.28
C ASN A 198 16.11 4.59 2.76
N LEU A 199 15.66 4.20 3.96
CA LEU A 199 14.34 4.58 4.47
C LEU A 199 14.45 5.56 5.63
N SER A 200 13.69 6.64 5.59
CA SER A 200 13.52 7.58 6.70
C SER A 200 12.03 7.83 6.96
N LEU A 201 11.62 7.78 8.23
CA LEU A 201 10.27 8.13 8.64
C LEU A 201 10.25 9.62 9.04
N ALA A 202 9.54 10.44 8.26
CA ALA A 202 9.34 11.84 8.60
C ALA A 202 8.46 11.91 9.87
N ARG A 203 9.04 12.34 10.97
CA ARG A 203 8.26 12.61 12.19
C ARG A 203 7.39 13.84 11.94
N ALA A 204 6.08 13.73 12.21
CA ALA A 204 5.20 14.90 12.24
C ALA A 204 5.84 15.96 13.16
N ALA A 205 6.00 17.18 12.65
CA ALA A 205 6.41 18.28 13.50
C ALA A 205 5.43 18.36 14.69
N PRO A 206 5.89 18.54 15.94
CA PRO A 206 5.01 18.64 17.07
C PRO A 206 4.02 19.78 16.80
N SER A 207 2.74 19.48 16.87
CA SER A 207 1.68 20.49 16.70
C SER A 207 1.98 21.68 17.60
N PRO A 208 1.95 22.93 17.10
CA PRO A 208 2.15 24.09 17.96
C PRO A 208 1.12 24.01 19.11
N ARG A 209 1.63 23.98 20.33
CA ARG A 209 0.76 24.01 21.52
C ARG A 209 -0.21 25.19 21.37
N PRO A 210 -1.52 24.98 21.53
CA PRO A 210 -2.44 26.11 21.52
C PRO A 210 -1.96 27.11 22.56
N LEU A 211 -1.70 28.35 22.12
CA LEU A 211 -1.36 29.45 23.01
C LEU A 211 -2.46 29.55 24.05
N ALA A 212 -2.10 29.29 25.31
CA ALA A 212 -3.01 29.46 26.44
C ALA A 212 -3.59 30.88 26.37
N ARG A 213 -4.89 31.00 26.18
CA ARG A 213 -5.60 32.29 26.27
C ARG A 213 -5.30 32.89 27.64
N ARG A 214 -4.48 33.95 27.66
CA ARG A 214 -4.35 34.79 28.86
C ARG A 214 -5.74 35.36 29.15
N THR A 215 -6.45 34.77 30.08
CA THR A 215 -7.61 35.40 30.66
C THR A 215 -7.09 36.60 31.45
N GLY A 216 -7.15 37.78 30.82
CA GLY A 216 -6.98 39.04 31.55
C GLY A 216 -8.13 39.18 32.52
N ARG A 217 -7.82 39.17 33.81
CA ARG A 217 -8.73 39.75 34.84
C ARG A 217 -8.51 41.27 34.81
N ALA A 218 -9.52 42.00 34.50
CA ALA A 218 -9.73 43.38 34.95
C ALA A 218 -10.47 43.35 36.26
#